data_dc145fd06add2139eb391c777351fecb
#
_entry.id   dc145fd06add2139eb391c777351fecb
#
_cell.length_a   1.000
_cell.length_b   1.000
_cell.length_c   1.000
_cell.angle_alpha   90.00
_cell.angle_beta   90.00
_cell.angle_gamma   90.00
#
_symmetry.space_group_name_H-M   'P 1'
#
loop_
_entity.id
_entity.type
_entity.pdbx_description
1 polymer ?
#
loop_
_entity_poly.entity_id
_entity_poly.type
_entity_poly.pdbx_seq_one_letter_code
_entity_poly.pdbx_strand_id
1 'polypeptide(L)'
;MAHGRRITIFDTTLRDGEQSPGIALSPDEKVEIAIALERLGVDVIEAGFAISSPGDFEGIRAVGAAVSAPTVAALARTRVEDLDAAVEALASARGRTRVHSFIATSPIHMERKLGLEPPEVVEQARFAVSHVAGRVDEVEFSCEDATRSDPAFVAEVCRTAIEAGATTINLPDTVGYSLPDEHAAFLLEVRRLCPELERATLSVHCHNDLEIGRASCRERV
;
A
#
# COMPACT_ATOMS: atom_id res chain seq x y z
N MET A 1 -20.06 -2.37 26.49
CA MET A 1 -20.14 -1.56 25.25
C MET A 1 -19.07 -2.10 24.35
N ALA A 2 -19.44 -2.69 23.21
CA ALA A 2 -18.46 -3.12 22.21
C ALA A 2 -17.75 -1.85 21.70
N HIS A 3 -16.46 -1.72 21.95
CA HIS A 3 -15.66 -0.72 21.28
C HIS A 3 -15.68 -1.10 19.80
N GLY A 4 -16.46 -0.35 19.01
CA GLY A 4 -16.48 -0.52 17.56
C GLY A 4 -15.05 -0.45 17.02
N ARG A 5 -14.60 -1.47 16.28
CA ARG A 5 -13.34 -1.40 15.56
C ARG A 5 -13.42 -0.23 14.58
N ARG A 6 -12.48 0.71 14.69
CA ARG A 6 -12.34 1.78 13.70
C ARG A 6 -11.77 1.19 12.42
N ILE A 7 -12.41 1.44 11.29
CA ILE A 7 -11.89 1.13 9.97
C ILE A 7 -11.19 2.38 9.45
N THR A 8 -9.95 2.21 8.98
CA THR A 8 -9.16 3.26 8.33
C THR A 8 -9.44 3.24 6.84
N ILE A 9 -9.80 4.37 6.27
CA ILE A 9 -10.05 4.53 4.82
C ILE A 9 -8.77 5.03 4.16
N PHE A 10 -8.22 4.20 3.28
CA PHE A 10 -7.07 4.51 2.45
C PHE A 10 -7.53 4.78 1.02
N ASP A 11 -7.48 6.05 0.59
CA ASP A 11 -7.86 6.46 -0.76
C ASP A 11 -6.65 6.43 -1.70
N THR A 12 -6.81 5.77 -2.84
CA THR A 12 -5.75 5.61 -3.86
C THR A 12 -6.11 6.30 -5.19
N THR A 13 -7.06 7.23 -5.18
CA THR A 13 -7.49 7.95 -6.40
C THR A 13 -6.32 8.61 -7.11
N LEU A 14 -5.41 9.26 -6.37
CA LEU A 14 -4.27 10.02 -6.90
C LEU A 14 -3.07 9.14 -7.29
N ARG A 15 -3.14 7.84 -7.10
CA ARG A 15 -2.08 6.89 -7.50
C ARG A 15 -2.64 5.80 -8.40
N ASP A 16 -3.45 4.88 -7.86
CA ASP A 16 -4.03 3.75 -8.61
C ASP A 16 -5.11 4.24 -9.60
N GLY A 17 -5.95 5.16 -9.15
CA GLY A 17 -6.97 5.78 -10.00
C GLY A 17 -6.38 6.54 -11.18
N GLU A 18 -5.25 7.21 -10.99
CA GLU A 18 -4.53 7.92 -12.05
C GLU A 18 -3.91 7.00 -13.11
N GLN A 19 -3.68 5.72 -12.79
CA GLN A 19 -3.19 4.72 -13.75
C GLN A 19 -4.23 4.33 -14.80
N SER A 20 -5.47 4.82 -14.67
CA SER A 20 -6.51 4.59 -15.67
C SER A 20 -6.17 5.26 -17.00
N PRO A 21 -6.39 4.58 -18.15
CA PRO A 21 -6.06 5.14 -19.45
C PRO A 21 -6.73 6.49 -19.70
N GLY A 22 -5.94 7.48 -20.14
CA GLY A 22 -6.43 8.81 -20.48
C GLY A 22 -6.51 9.79 -19.31
N ILE A 23 -6.09 9.39 -18.11
CA ILE A 23 -5.97 10.28 -16.95
C ILE A 23 -4.50 10.67 -16.77
N ALA A 24 -4.26 11.97 -16.61
CA ALA A 24 -2.98 12.54 -16.22
C ALA A 24 -3.26 13.81 -15.45
N LEU A 25 -3.05 13.79 -14.14
CA LEU A 25 -3.35 14.91 -13.25
C LEU A 25 -2.14 15.81 -13.08
N SER A 26 -2.34 17.10 -13.23
CA SER A 26 -1.35 18.11 -12.83
C SER A 26 -1.23 18.17 -11.29
N PRO A 27 -0.11 18.68 -10.73
CA PRO A 27 0.02 18.88 -9.29
C PRO A 27 -1.13 19.68 -8.67
N ASP A 28 -1.65 20.71 -9.35
CA ASP A 28 -2.76 21.52 -8.86
C ASP A 28 -4.07 20.73 -8.80
N GLU A 29 -4.37 19.91 -9.82
CA GLU A 29 -5.55 19.03 -9.82
C GLU A 29 -5.44 17.96 -8.71
N LYS A 30 -4.25 17.39 -8.47
CA LYS A 30 -4.02 16.49 -7.34
C LYS A 30 -4.31 17.17 -6.00
N VAL A 31 -3.93 18.41 -5.83
CA VAL A 31 -4.21 19.21 -4.62
C VAL A 31 -5.71 19.44 -4.44
N GLU A 32 -6.43 19.81 -5.50
CA GLU A 32 -7.88 20.02 -5.42
C GLU A 32 -8.61 18.73 -4.98
N ILE A 33 -8.24 17.59 -5.55
CA ILE A 33 -8.80 16.28 -5.19
C ILE A 33 -8.42 15.94 -3.74
N ALA A 34 -7.15 16.13 -3.33
CA ALA A 34 -6.70 15.84 -1.98
C ALA A 34 -7.46 16.65 -0.92
N ILE A 35 -7.72 17.94 -1.17
CA ILE A 35 -8.53 18.80 -0.30
C ILE A 35 -9.99 18.27 -0.21
N ALA A 36 -10.55 17.80 -1.32
CA ALA A 36 -11.88 17.20 -1.31
C ALA A 36 -11.91 15.89 -0.50
N LEU A 37 -10.89 15.04 -0.63
CA LEU A 37 -10.72 13.81 0.16
C LEU A 37 -10.53 14.10 1.66
N GLU A 38 -9.74 15.12 2.02
CA GLU A 38 -9.60 15.57 3.40
C GLU A 38 -10.95 16.02 3.99
N ARG A 39 -11.75 16.79 3.23
CA ARG A 39 -13.11 17.21 3.63
C ARG A 39 -14.07 16.03 3.75
N LEU A 40 -13.90 15.00 2.93
CA LEU A 40 -14.66 13.74 3.01
C LEU A 40 -14.31 12.95 4.29
N GLY A 41 -13.13 13.20 4.86
CA GLY A 41 -12.67 12.56 6.09
C GLY A 41 -11.98 11.23 5.86
N VAL A 42 -11.31 11.03 4.72
CA VAL A 42 -10.45 9.84 4.53
C VAL A 42 -9.24 9.92 5.47
N ASP A 43 -8.77 8.77 5.93
CA ASP A 43 -7.67 8.71 6.91
C ASP A 43 -6.29 8.76 6.24
N VAL A 44 -6.16 8.21 5.02
CA VAL A 44 -4.91 8.15 4.27
C VAL A 44 -5.17 8.48 2.80
N ILE A 45 -4.30 9.29 2.18
CA ILE A 45 -4.32 9.61 0.74
C ILE A 45 -3.01 9.14 0.14
N GLU A 46 -3.05 8.21 -0.82
CA GLU A 46 -1.90 7.82 -1.63
C GLU A 46 -1.73 8.81 -2.79
N ALA A 47 -0.76 9.70 -2.66
CA ALA A 47 -0.64 10.89 -3.52
C ALA A 47 0.06 10.62 -4.86
N GLY A 48 0.75 9.49 -5.01
CA GLY A 48 1.43 9.12 -6.25
C GLY A 48 2.62 8.19 -6.07
N PHE A 49 3.41 8.08 -7.15
CA PHE A 49 4.62 7.27 -7.24
C PHE A 49 5.81 8.16 -7.61
N ALA A 50 6.56 8.64 -6.61
CA ALA A 50 7.53 9.73 -6.73
C ALA A 50 8.58 9.57 -7.85
N ILE A 51 9.05 8.33 -8.08
CA ILE A 51 10.11 8.04 -9.06
C ILE A 51 9.59 8.00 -10.51
N SER A 52 8.27 7.90 -10.73
CA SER A 52 7.72 7.70 -12.07
C SER A 52 7.91 8.92 -12.97
N SER A 53 7.82 10.12 -12.43
CA SER A 53 8.06 11.37 -13.16
C SER A 53 8.34 12.56 -12.22
N PRO A 54 8.97 13.63 -12.73
CA PRO A 54 9.07 14.89 -11.96
C PRO A 54 7.69 15.46 -11.55
N GLY A 55 6.66 15.28 -12.39
CA GLY A 55 5.29 15.69 -12.10
C GLY A 55 4.68 14.94 -10.93
N ASP A 56 4.89 13.62 -10.85
CA ASP A 56 4.44 12.83 -9.71
C ASP A 56 5.15 13.22 -8.42
N PHE A 57 6.45 13.43 -8.49
CA PHE A 57 7.22 13.91 -7.34
C PHE A 57 6.68 15.24 -6.81
N GLU A 58 6.49 16.24 -7.69
CA GLU A 58 5.93 17.54 -7.32
C GLU A 58 4.46 17.43 -6.88
N GLY A 59 3.68 16.52 -7.47
CA GLY A 59 2.30 16.24 -7.07
C GLY A 59 2.22 15.76 -5.61
N ILE A 60 3.06 14.80 -5.23
CA ILE A 60 3.14 14.32 -3.83
C ILE A 60 3.53 15.45 -2.88
N ARG A 61 4.54 16.26 -3.24
CA ARG A 61 4.96 17.41 -2.45
C ARG A 61 3.84 18.44 -2.26
N ALA A 62 3.13 18.75 -3.34
CA ALA A 62 2.04 19.72 -3.32
C ALA A 62 0.86 19.23 -2.46
N VAL A 63 0.48 17.97 -2.60
CA VAL A 63 -0.55 17.33 -1.77
C VAL A 63 -0.13 17.35 -0.30
N GLY A 64 1.10 16.93 0.03
CA GLY A 64 1.61 16.93 1.40
C GLY A 64 1.62 18.32 2.04
N ALA A 65 1.92 19.37 1.26
CA ALA A 65 1.88 20.75 1.73
C ALA A 65 0.45 21.30 1.88
N ALA A 66 -0.54 20.74 1.18
CA ALA A 66 -1.91 21.27 1.14
C ALA A 66 -2.81 20.69 2.25
N VAL A 67 -2.69 19.39 2.55
CA VAL A 67 -3.53 18.69 3.54
C VAL A 67 -2.78 18.47 4.86
N SER A 68 -3.50 18.27 5.95
CA SER A 68 -2.88 18.09 7.28
C SER A 68 -3.59 17.04 8.15
N ALA A 69 -4.85 16.74 7.90
CA ALA A 69 -5.60 15.77 8.68
C ALA A 69 -5.30 14.32 8.25
N PRO A 70 -5.32 13.96 6.93
CA PRO A 70 -4.98 12.61 6.51
C PRO A 70 -3.47 12.36 6.55
N THR A 71 -3.07 11.11 6.74
CA THR A 71 -1.70 10.66 6.43
C THR A 71 -1.50 10.71 4.91
N VAL A 72 -0.42 11.35 4.45
CA VAL A 72 -0.06 11.34 3.02
C VAL A 72 0.90 10.20 2.75
N ALA A 73 0.53 9.32 1.82
CA ALA A 73 1.32 8.17 1.43
C ALA A 73 1.94 8.36 0.04
N ALA A 74 3.13 7.81 -0.16
CA ALA A 74 3.81 7.71 -1.44
C ALA A 74 4.23 6.27 -1.71
N LEU A 75 3.95 5.79 -2.94
CA LEU A 75 4.32 4.44 -3.37
C LEU A 75 5.81 4.39 -3.73
N ALA A 76 6.45 3.25 -3.43
CA ALA A 76 7.85 2.98 -3.76
C ALA A 76 8.09 1.47 -3.95
N ARG A 77 8.83 1.09 -5.02
CA ARG A 77 9.36 -0.26 -5.12
C ARG A 77 10.48 -0.47 -4.09
N THR A 78 10.91 -1.69 -3.92
CA THR A 78 12.00 -2.08 -3.00
C THR A 78 13.41 -1.66 -3.49
N ARG A 79 13.54 -0.50 -4.15
CA ARG A 79 14.79 0.05 -4.67
C ARG A 79 15.16 1.32 -3.92
N VAL A 80 16.44 1.51 -3.66
CA VAL A 80 16.95 2.68 -2.92
C VAL A 80 16.44 3.98 -3.51
N GLU A 81 16.53 4.12 -4.83
CA GLU A 81 16.17 5.35 -5.55
C GLU A 81 14.67 5.66 -5.40
N ASP A 82 13.82 4.64 -5.46
CA ASP A 82 12.37 4.78 -5.30
C ASP A 82 12.02 5.18 -3.85
N LEU A 83 12.64 4.50 -2.88
CA LEU A 83 12.42 4.73 -1.45
C LEU A 83 12.88 6.12 -1.03
N ASP A 84 14.06 6.55 -1.49
CA ASP A 84 14.59 7.88 -1.22
C ASP A 84 13.75 8.97 -1.86
N ALA A 85 13.31 8.80 -3.11
CA ALA A 85 12.42 9.74 -3.79
C ALA A 85 11.07 9.88 -3.05
N ALA A 86 10.49 8.78 -2.55
CA ALA A 86 9.25 8.83 -1.78
C ALA A 86 9.44 9.60 -0.45
N VAL A 87 10.51 9.31 0.30
CA VAL A 87 10.82 10.03 1.54
C VAL A 87 11.06 11.52 1.28
N GLU A 88 11.80 11.87 0.22
CA GLU A 88 12.08 13.26 -0.14
C GLU A 88 10.80 14.00 -0.55
N ALA A 89 9.96 13.40 -1.37
CA ALA A 89 8.69 14.00 -1.78
C ALA A 89 7.75 14.27 -0.59
N LEU A 90 7.77 13.40 0.43
CA LEU A 90 6.97 13.53 1.65
C LEU A 90 7.55 14.55 2.66
N ALA A 91 8.79 14.97 2.52
CA ALA A 91 9.49 15.83 3.50
C ALA A 91 8.82 17.19 3.76
N SER A 92 8.00 17.68 2.83
CA SER A 92 7.23 18.92 2.96
C SER A 92 5.82 18.74 3.53
N ALA A 93 5.42 17.52 3.89
CA ALA A 93 4.08 17.25 4.38
C ALA A 93 3.79 17.94 5.72
N ARG A 94 2.58 18.49 5.85
CA ARG A 94 2.12 19.19 7.07
C ARG A 94 1.53 18.21 8.10
N GLY A 95 1.04 17.08 7.63
CA GLY A 95 0.48 15.98 8.43
C GLY A 95 1.45 14.81 8.55
N ARG A 96 0.91 13.65 8.94
CA ARG A 96 1.67 12.40 9.01
C ARG A 96 2.04 11.90 7.62
N THR A 97 3.14 11.17 7.55
CA THR A 97 3.69 10.63 6.31
C THR A 97 3.75 9.11 6.34
N ARG A 98 3.57 8.49 5.16
CA ARG A 98 3.69 7.04 4.99
C ARG A 98 4.45 6.74 3.70
N VAL A 99 5.45 5.88 3.77
CA VAL A 99 5.97 5.20 2.57
C VAL A 99 5.23 3.87 2.43
N HIS A 100 4.63 3.66 1.26
CA HIS A 100 4.01 2.41 0.87
C HIS A 100 4.95 1.67 -0.07
N SER A 101 5.63 0.64 0.43
CA SER A 101 6.51 -0.18 -0.40
C SER A 101 5.87 -1.53 -0.72
N PHE A 102 6.28 -2.14 -1.82
CA PHE A 102 5.70 -3.40 -2.28
C PHE A 102 6.70 -4.27 -3.03
N ILE A 103 6.47 -5.57 -2.99
CA ILE A 103 7.12 -6.55 -3.85
C ILE A 103 6.12 -7.66 -4.19
N ALA A 104 6.22 -8.20 -5.41
CA ALA A 104 5.35 -9.29 -5.82
C ALA A 104 5.77 -10.61 -5.16
N THR A 105 4.77 -11.38 -4.70
CA THR A 105 4.96 -12.65 -3.98
C THR A 105 4.45 -13.86 -4.75
N SER A 106 3.73 -13.67 -5.86
CA SER A 106 3.24 -14.80 -6.66
C SER A 106 4.36 -15.44 -7.50
N PRO A 107 4.33 -16.76 -7.68
CA PRO A 107 5.35 -17.48 -8.46
C PRO A 107 5.56 -16.90 -9.87
N ILE A 108 4.46 -16.56 -10.55
CA ILE A 108 4.54 -15.99 -11.90
C ILE A 108 5.27 -14.63 -11.91
N HIS A 109 5.04 -13.78 -10.92
CA HIS A 109 5.71 -12.49 -10.86
C HIS A 109 7.16 -12.60 -10.39
N MET A 110 7.46 -13.49 -9.45
CA MET A 110 8.83 -13.75 -9.04
C MET A 110 9.67 -14.23 -10.24
N GLU A 111 9.17 -15.23 -10.97
CA GLU A 111 9.87 -15.79 -12.15
C GLU A 111 9.96 -14.81 -13.32
N ARG A 112 8.80 -14.21 -13.72
CA ARG A 112 8.69 -13.51 -15.02
C ARG A 112 8.93 -12.00 -14.93
N LYS A 113 8.65 -11.37 -13.79
CA LYS A 113 8.75 -9.93 -13.59
C LYS A 113 10.01 -9.55 -12.83
N LEU A 114 10.30 -10.26 -11.74
CA LEU A 114 11.40 -9.91 -10.85
C LEU A 114 12.70 -10.66 -11.19
N GLY A 115 12.61 -11.91 -11.65
CA GLY A 115 13.77 -12.79 -11.82
C GLY A 115 14.45 -13.10 -10.48
N LEU A 116 13.64 -13.25 -9.40
CA LEU A 116 14.10 -13.46 -8.04
C LEU A 116 13.59 -14.77 -7.46
N GLU A 117 14.43 -15.41 -6.66
CA GLU A 117 14.04 -16.54 -5.83
C GLU A 117 13.36 -16.07 -4.53
N PRO A 118 12.50 -16.91 -3.88
CA PRO A 118 11.77 -16.52 -2.68
C PRO A 118 12.62 -15.90 -1.55
N PRO A 119 13.82 -16.41 -1.21
CA PRO A 119 14.67 -15.79 -0.17
C PRO A 119 15.12 -14.37 -0.52
N GLU A 120 15.32 -14.08 -1.80
CA GLU A 120 15.71 -12.74 -2.27
C GLU A 120 14.54 -11.74 -2.14
N VAL A 121 13.31 -12.21 -2.37
CA VAL A 121 12.09 -11.42 -2.16
C VAL A 121 11.93 -11.06 -0.68
N VAL A 122 12.14 -12.02 0.22
CA VAL A 122 12.11 -11.78 1.68
C VAL A 122 13.15 -10.75 2.10
N GLU A 123 14.39 -10.85 1.56
CA GLU A 123 15.45 -9.91 1.90
C GLU A 123 15.20 -8.51 1.33
N GLN A 124 14.62 -8.41 0.12
CA GLN A 124 14.22 -7.13 -0.43
C GLN A 124 13.09 -6.47 0.38
N ALA A 125 12.14 -7.25 0.90
CA ALA A 125 11.11 -6.75 1.78
C ALA A 125 11.71 -6.18 3.08
N ARG A 126 12.61 -6.94 3.71
CA ARG A 126 13.36 -6.49 4.90
C ARG A 126 14.10 -5.19 4.64
N PHE A 127 14.87 -5.17 3.56
CA PHE A 127 15.67 -4.02 3.17
C PHE A 127 14.79 -2.77 2.99
N ALA A 128 13.73 -2.87 2.17
CA ALA A 128 12.88 -1.72 1.84
C ALA A 128 12.25 -1.11 3.08
N VAL A 129 11.68 -1.93 3.96
CA VAL A 129 11.06 -1.45 5.19
C VAL A 129 12.10 -0.83 6.13
N SER A 130 13.23 -1.51 6.36
CA SER A 130 14.30 -1.00 7.23
C SER A 130 14.89 0.32 6.71
N HIS A 131 14.95 0.50 5.39
CA HIS A 131 15.51 1.69 4.76
C HIS A 131 14.69 2.96 5.05
N VAL A 132 13.36 2.82 5.15
CA VAL A 132 12.45 3.95 5.37
C VAL A 132 11.94 4.06 6.81
N ALA A 133 12.04 3.01 7.60
CA ALA A 133 11.65 3.01 9.01
C ALA A 133 12.44 4.08 9.78
N GLY A 134 11.72 4.93 10.53
CA GLY A 134 12.29 6.07 11.26
C GLY A 134 12.58 7.32 10.41
N ARG A 135 12.36 7.27 9.08
CA ARG A 135 12.45 8.42 8.19
C ARG A 135 11.07 9.01 7.88
N VAL A 136 10.01 8.23 8.10
CA VAL A 136 8.60 8.61 7.97
C VAL A 136 7.83 8.13 9.20
N ASP A 137 6.59 8.62 9.40
CA ASP A 137 5.78 8.26 10.57
C ASP A 137 5.27 6.82 10.51
N GLU A 138 4.95 6.32 9.32
CA GLU A 138 4.36 5.01 9.09
C GLU A 138 4.98 4.33 7.86
N VAL A 139 5.10 3.02 7.91
CA VAL A 139 5.52 2.20 6.75
C VAL A 139 4.42 1.19 6.47
N GLU A 140 3.90 1.21 5.24
CA GLU A 140 3.01 0.17 4.72
C GLU A 140 3.80 -0.72 3.76
N PHE A 141 3.60 -2.03 3.90
CA PHE A 141 4.23 -3.01 3.00
C PHE A 141 3.16 -3.89 2.36
N SER A 142 3.18 -3.97 1.03
CA SER A 142 2.27 -4.81 0.23
C SER A 142 2.97 -6.04 -0.33
N CYS A 143 2.35 -7.20 -0.13
CA CYS A 143 2.64 -8.41 -0.89
C CYS A 143 1.85 -8.34 -2.22
N GLU A 144 2.43 -7.74 -3.27
CA GLU A 144 1.74 -7.63 -4.57
C GLU A 144 1.34 -9.02 -5.05
N ASP A 145 0.10 -9.14 -5.57
CA ASP A 145 -0.48 -10.38 -6.07
C ASP A 145 -0.64 -11.46 -4.97
N ALA A 146 -0.96 -11.01 -3.76
CA ALA A 146 -1.04 -11.86 -2.57
C ALA A 146 -2.02 -13.02 -2.74
N THR A 147 -3.18 -12.80 -3.34
CA THR A 147 -4.24 -13.83 -3.50
C THR A 147 -3.85 -14.97 -4.43
N ARG A 148 -2.81 -14.82 -5.26
CA ARG A 148 -2.24 -15.86 -6.12
C ARG A 148 -0.90 -16.40 -5.61
N SER A 149 -0.54 -16.06 -4.38
CA SER A 149 0.70 -16.47 -3.72
C SER A 149 0.44 -17.61 -2.74
N ASP A 150 1.49 -18.37 -2.39
CA ASP A 150 1.42 -19.34 -1.29
C ASP A 150 1.22 -18.60 0.05
N PRO A 151 0.17 -18.93 0.83
CA PRO A 151 -0.09 -18.25 2.10
C PRO A 151 1.05 -18.36 3.11
N ALA A 152 1.82 -19.46 3.11
CA ALA A 152 2.96 -19.61 4.00
C ALA A 152 4.11 -18.67 3.62
N PHE A 153 4.36 -18.51 2.33
CA PHE A 153 5.35 -17.56 1.84
C PHE A 153 4.93 -16.10 2.11
N VAL A 154 3.67 -15.77 1.86
CA VAL A 154 3.12 -14.45 2.21
C VAL A 154 3.29 -14.17 3.70
N ALA A 155 2.98 -15.14 4.57
CA ALA A 155 3.15 -15.02 6.02
C ALA A 155 4.61 -14.77 6.43
N GLU A 156 5.58 -15.40 5.74
CA GLU A 156 7.01 -15.16 5.96
C GLU A 156 7.42 -13.72 5.58
N VAL A 157 6.97 -13.24 4.42
CA VAL A 157 7.22 -11.86 3.97
C VAL A 157 6.58 -10.85 4.91
N CYS A 158 5.32 -11.08 5.35
CA CYS A 158 4.64 -10.22 6.32
C CYS A 158 5.40 -10.12 7.64
N ARG A 159 5.81 -11.26 8.21
CA ARG A 159 6.59 -11.32 9.46
C ARG A 159 7.87 -10.50 9.30
N THR A 160 8.59 -10.73 8.22
CA THR A 160 9.84 -10.02 7.93
C THR A 160 9.64 -8.51 7.83
N ALA A 161 8.60 -8.06 7.15
CA ALA A 161 8.28 -6.64 7.03
C ALA A 161 7.91 -6.02 8.39
N ILE A 162 7.10 -6.71 9.20
CA ILE A 162 6.72 -6.24 10.56
C ILE A 162 7.96 -6.14 11.47
N GLU A 163 8.83 -7.14 11.46
CA GLU A 163 10.06 -7.13 12.23
C GLU A 163 11.02 -6.03 11.80
N ALA A 164 11.00 -5.66 10.51
CA ALA A 164 11.77 -4.57 9.95
C ALA A 164 11.19 -3.18 10.26
N GLY A 165 9.94 -3.09 10.75
CA GLY A 165 9.30 -1.84 11.17
C GLY A 165 8.05 -1.44 10.40
N ALA A 166 7.47 -2.32 9.58
CA ALA A 166 6.18 -2.03 8.94
C ALA A 166 5.06 -1.92 9.99
N THR A 167 4.28 -0.84 9.89
CA THR A 167 3.14 -0.56 10.76
C THR A 167 1.82 -1.01 10.15
N THR A 168 1.82 -1.20 8.84
CA THR A 168 0.66 -1.67 8.05
C THR A 168 1.13 -2.73 7.05
N ILE A 169 0.37 -3.82 6.95
CA ILE A 169 0.57 -4.88 5.95
C ILE A 169 -0.66 -4.90 5.06
N ASN A 170 -0.44 -4.76 3.76
CA ASN A 170 -1.50 -4.83 2.76
C ASN A 170 -1.43 -6.15 1.99
N LEU A 171 -2.55 -6.84 1.93
CA LEU A 171 -2.75 -8.11 1.21
C LEU A 171 -3.76 -7.89 0.07
N PRO A 172 -3.29 -7.44 -1.11
CA PRO A 172 -4.17 -7.05 -2.20
C PRO A 172 -4.67 -8.25 -3.02
N ASP A 173 -5.90 -8.12 -3.54
CA ASP A 173 -6.36 -8.86 -4.71
C ASP A 173 -6.03 -8.05 -5.97
N THR A 174 -4.77 -8.15 -6.40
CA THR A 174 -4.18 -7.31 -7.45
C THR A 174 -4.84 -7.50 -8.81
N VAL A 175 -5.34 -8.70 -9.10
CA VAL A 175 -6.00 -9.03 -10.37
C VAL A 175 -7.52 -9.03 -10.28
N GLY A 176 -8.09 -8.73 -9.12
CA GLY A 176 -9.54 -8.65 -8.91
C GLY A 176 -10.27 -9.95 -9.20
N TYR A 177 -9.64 -11.09 -8.91
CA TYR A 177 -10.10 -12.42 -9.30
C TYR A 177 -10.78 -13.19 -8.15
N SER A 178 -10.51 -12.83 -6.91
CA SER A 178 -11.00 -13.56 -5.75
C SER A 178 -12.47 -13.27 -5.46
N LEU A 179 -13.23 -14.29 -5.13
CA LEU A 179 -14.53 -14.12 -4.49
C LEU A 179 -14.33 -13.61 -3.05
N PRO A 180 -15.30 -12.85 -2.49
CA PRO A 180 -15.19 -12.32 -1.13
C PRO A 180 -14.85 -13.36 -0.06
N ASP A 181 -15.48 -14.53 -0.11
CA ASP A 181 -15.25 -15.61 0.87
C ASP A 181 -13.87 -16.26 0.67
N GLU A 182 -13.36 -16.34 -0.56
CA GLU A 182 -12.02 -16.84 -0.86
C GLU A 182 -10.94 -15.87 -0.34
N HIS A 183 -11.13 -14.55 -0.57
CA HIS A 183 -10.23 -13.53 -0.04
C HIS A 183 -10.24 -13.53 1.49
N ALA A 184 -11.41 -13.61 2.11
CA ALA A 184 -11.52 -13.71 3.57
C ALA A 184 -10.81 -14.96 4.12
N ALA A 185 -10.99 -16.13 3.47
CA ALA A 185 -10.31 -17.37 3.86
C ALA A 185 -8.77 -17.23 3.73
N PHE A 186 -8.29 -16.62 2.65
CA PHE A 186 -6.88 -16.33 2.46
C PHE A 186 -6.31 -15.45 3.58
N LEU A 187 -6.99 -14.34 3.92
CA LEU A 187 -6.57 -13.44 5.00
C LEU A 187 -6.50 -14.16 6.36
N LEU A 188 -7.51 -14.99 6.67
CA LEU A 188 -7.53 -15.77 7.90
C LEU A 188 -6.40 -16.79 7.96
N GLU A 189 -6.05 -17.42 6.84
CA GLU A 189 -4.95 -18.39 6.77
C GLU A 189 -3.59 -17.68 6.94
N VAL A 190 -3.35 -16.56 6.26
CA VAL A 190 -2.13 -15.77 6.46
C VAL A 190 -2.01 -15.30 7.91
N ARG A 191 -3.10 -14.82 8.52
CA ARG A 191 -3.12 -14.42 9.94
C ARG A 191 -2.81 -15.59 10.88
N ARG A 192 -3.30 -16.79 10.58
CA ARG A 192 -2.99 -18.01 11.35
C ARG A 192 -1.50 -18.36 11.28
N LEU A 193 -0.86 -18.16 10.13
CA LEU A 193 0.55 -18.48 9.87
C LEU A 193 1.51 -17.37 10.34
N CYS A 194 1.03 -16.14 10.48
CA CYS A 194 1.79 -14.97 10.93
C CYS A 194 1.08 -14.27 12.10
N PRO A 195 1.23 -14.75 13.35
CA PRO A 195 0.65 -14.09 14.52
C PRO A 195 1.13 -12.63 14.72
N GLU A 196 2.28 -12.28 14.17
CA GLU A 196 2.87 -10.95 14.21
C GLU A 196 1.97 -9.88 13.55
N LEU A 197 1.03 -10.27 12.68
CA LEU A 197 0.02 -9.38 12.10
C LEU A 197 -0.86 -8.68 13.16
N GLU A 198 -0.97 -9.23 14.37
CA GLU A 198 -1.64 -8.54 15.48
C GLU A 198 -0.93 -7.24 15.93
N ARG A 199 0.34 -7.05 15.53
CA ARG A 199 1.15 -5.87 15.83
C ARG A 199 1.06 -4.79 14.75
N ALA A 200 0.44 -5.09 13.62
CA ALA A 200 0.29 -4.19 12.48
C ALA A 200 -1.17 -4.01 12.10
N THR A 201 -1.48 -2.94 11.38
CA THR A 201 -2.78 -2.78 10.74
C THR A 201 -2.84 -3.69 9.51
N LEU A 202 -3.87 -4.53 9.41
CA LEU A 202 -4.13 -5.29 8.19
C LEU A 202 -4.91 -4.41 7.21
N SER A 203 -4.35 -4.20 6.03
CA SER A 203 -4.93 -3.45 4.91
C SER A 203 -5.32 -4.40 3.78
N VAL A 204 -6.34 -4.04 3.03
CA VAL A 204 -6.78 -4.75 1.83
C VAL A 204 -6.98 -3.76 0.68
N HIS A 205 -6.63 -4.19 -0.53
CA HIS A 205 -6.82 -3.44 -1.77
C HIS A 205 -7.31 -4.40 -2.85
N CYS A 206 -8.58 -4.30 -3.22
CA CYS A 206 -9.21 -5.25 -4.15
C CYS A 206 -9.52 -4.56 -5.48
N HIS A 207 -8.90 -5.04 -6.56
CA HIS A 207 -9.25 -4.65 -7.92
C HIS A 207 -10.59 -5.27 -8.35
N ASN A 208 -11.13 -4.80 -9.48
CA ASN A 208 -12.48 -5.16 -9.93
C ASN A 208 -12.51 -5.59 -11.40
N ASP A 209 -11.45 -6.23 -11.86
CA ASP A 209 -11.31 -6.61 -13.27
C ASP A 209 -12.40 -7.57 -13.75
N LEU A 210 -12.89 -8.43 -12.86
CA LEU A 210 -14.00 -9.35 -13.13
C LEU A 210 -15.35 -8.86 -12.60
N GLU A 211 -15.44 -7.62 -12.11
CA GLU A 211 -16.65 -7.04 -11.53
C GLU A 211 -17.30 -7.88 -10.41
N ILE A 212 -16.49 -8.67 -9.68
CA ILE A 212 -16.91 -9.51 -8.58
C ILE A 212 -17.18 -8.65 -7.34
N GLY A 213 -18.32 -7.98 -7.31
CA GLY A 213 -19.00 -7.40 -6.16
C GLY A 213 -18.15 -6.74 -5.06
N ARG A 214 -17.49 -5.62 -5.33
CA ARG A 214 -16.70 -4.86 -4.34
C ARG A 214 -17.46 -4.47 -3.07
N ALA A 215 -18.78 -4.28 -3.15
CA ALA A 215 -19.60 -3.94 -1.99
C ALA A 215 -19.49 -5.00 -0.90
N SER A 216 -19.40 -6.28 -1.28
CA SER A 216 -19.32 -7.41 -0.35
C SER A 216 -18.00 -7.45 0.44
N CYS A 217 -16.89 -6.97 -0.12
CA CYS A 217 -15.60 -6.92 0.57
C CYS A 217 -15.57 -5.87 1.68
N ARG A 218 -16.36 -4.79 1.55
CA ARG A 218 -16.41 -3.69 2.55
C ARG A 218 -17.29 -4.01 3.75
N GLU A 219 -18.27 -4.90 3.60
CA GLU A 219 -19.27 -5.16 4.63
C GLU A 219 -18.88 -6.28 5.62
N ARG A 220 -17.81 -7.06 5.34
CA ARG A 220 -17.49 -8.29 6.09
C ARG A 220 -16.13 -8.31 6.79
N VAL A 221 -15.36 -7.23 6.75
CA VAL A 221 -14.04 -7.18 7.43
C VAL A 221 -14.13 -6.55 8.82
#